data_f9066bd026d3a207fbb8ed913156c1bb
#
_entry.id   f9066bd026d3a207fbb8ed913156c1bb
#
_cell.length_a   1.000
_cell.length_b   1.000
_cell.length_c   1.000
_cell.angle_alpha   90.00
_cell.angle_beta   90.00
_cell.angle_gamma   90.00
#
_symmetry.space_group_name_H-M   'P 1'
#
loop_
_entity.id
_entity.type
_entity.pdbx_description
1 polymer ?
#
loop_
_entity_poly.entity_id
_entity_poly.type
_entity_poly.pdbx_seq_one_letter_code
_entity_poly.pdbx_strand_id
1 'polypeptide(L)'
;MDPVAHFTTLARYNAWATARLLDAVARVPEVDYRRDVGLFFRSIHGTLNHLLVGEHQLWFVRFSEGSSPRVALDAEAEPDRAALDARLRAGAARSEPLIEGVALVRWEGTLDYT
;
A
#
# COMPACT_ATOMS: atom_id res chain seq x y z
N MET A 1 -23.52 -8.56 7.70
CA MET A 1 -22.26 -7.85 7.94
C MET A 1 -22.35 -6.47 7.32
N ASP A 2 -21.92 -5.45 8.05
CA ASP A 2 -21.80 -4.11 7.50
C ASP A 2 -20.42 -4.01 6.79
N PRO A 3 -20.39 -3.92 5.44
CA PRO A 3 -19.12 -3.87 4.73
C PRO A 3 -18.29 -2.63 5.06
N VAL A 4 -18.92 -1.49 5.31
CA VAL A 4 -18.20 -0.26 5.67
C VAL A 4 -17.49 -0.44 7.00
N ALA A 5 -18.17 -0.94 8.03
CA ALA A 5 -17.57 -1.19 9.35
C ALA A 5 -16.45 -2.22 9.26
N HIS A 6 -16.66 -3.30 8.52
CA HIS A 6 -15.67 -4.36 8.35
C HIS A 6 -14.38 -3.85 7.68
N PHE A 7 -14.51 -3.19 6.52
CA PHE A 7 -13.35 -2.71 5.78
C PHE A 7 -12.70 -1.49 6.44
N THR A 8 -13.45 -0.66 7.16
CA THR A 8 -12.89 0.41 7.98
C THR A 8 -11.97 -0.17 9.05
N THR A 9 -12.39 -1.24 9.73
CA THR A 9 -11.54 -1.94 10.71
C THR A 9 -10.27 -2.46 10.07
N LEU A 10 -10.35 -3.09 8.88
CA LEU A 10 -9.18 -3.58 8.15
C LEU A 10 -8.25 -2.44 7.72
N ALA A 11 -8.81 -1.32 7.26
CA ALA A 11 -8.01 -0.15 6.87
C ALA A 11 -7.26 0.44 8.06
N ARG A 12 -7.89 0.55 9.22
CA ARG A 12 -7.24 1.00 10.47
C ARG A 12 -6.16 0.03 10.91
N TYR A 13 -6.42 -1.27 10.83
CA TYR A 13 -5.41 -2.28 11.12
C TYR A 13 -4.21 -2.15 10.18
N ASN A 14 -4.47 -2.00 8.88
CA ASN A 14 -3.40 -1.84 7.89
C ASN A 14 -2.55 -0.60 8.15
N ALA A 15 -3.16 0.53 8.48
CA ALA A 15 -2.43 1.75 8.81
C ALA A 15 -1.57 1.56 10.07
N TRP A 16 -2.13 0.91 11.10
CA TRP A 16 -1.40 0.58 12.32
C TRP A 16 -0.23 -0.37 12.06
N ALA A 17 -0.47 -1.45 11.30
CA ALA A 17 0.56 -2.43 10.98
C ALA A 17 1.67 -1.83 10.09
N THR A 18 1.30 -0.99 9.13
CA THR A 18 2.24 -0.27 8.27
C THR A 18 3.14 0.64 9.11
N ALA A 19 2.58 1.39 10.04
CA ALA A 19 3.36 2.25 10.92
C ALA A 19 4.34 1.45 11.77
N ARG A 20 3.91 0.32 12.34
CA ARG A 20 4.79 -0.55 13.14
C ARG A 20 5.92 -1.15 12.30
N LEU A 21 5.59 -1.61 11.10
CA LEU A 21 6.60 -2.14 10.17
C LEU A 21 7.64 -1.07 9.83
N LEU A 22 7.19 0.12 9.47
CA LEU A 22 8.08 1.21 9.08
C LEU A 22 8.92 1.72 10.24
N ASP A 23 8.37 1.76 11.45
CA ASP A 23 9.13 2.09 12.65
C ASP A 23 10.26 1.07 12.91
N ALA A 24 9.99 -0.21 12.70
CA ALA A 24 11.00 -1.25 12.81
C ALA A 24 12.07 -1.13 11.71
N VAL A 25 11.64 -0.88 10.47
CA VAL A 25 12.54 -0.70 9.33
C VAL A 25 13.45 0.51 9.53
N ALA A 26 12.95 1.59 10.14
CA ALA A 26 13.75 2.79 10.39
C ALA A 26 15.00 2.53 11.22
N ARG A 27 15.03 1.45 12.01
CA ARG A 27 16.18 1.05 12.84
C ARG A 27 17.20 0.22 12.07
N VAL A 28 16.89 -0.22 10.86
CA VAL A 28 17.79 -1.06 10.05
C VAL A 28 18.84 -0.18 9.40
N PRO A 29 20.14 -0.51 9.52
CA PRO A 29 21.19 0.23 8.83
C PRO A 29 20.99 0.24 7.32
N GLU A 30 21.41 1.32 6.66
CA GLU A 30 21.20 1.52 5.21
C GLU A 30 21.76 0.36 4.39
N VAL A 31 22.94 -0.16 4.76
CA VAL A 31 23.57 -1.28 4.03
C VAL A 31 22.70 -2.53 4.10
N ASP A 32 22.09 -2.83 5.24
CA ASP A 32 21.22 -3.99 5.41
C ASP A 32 19.85 -3.77 4.76
N TYR A 33 19.35 -2.55 4.78
CA TYR A 33 18.08 -2.16 4.17
C TYR A 33 18.09 -2.38 2.66
N ARG A 34 19.20 -2.11 1.98
CA ARG A 34 19.31 -2.23 0.52
C ARG A 34 19.94 -3.53 0.05
N ARG A 35 20.48 -4.33 0.96
CA ARG A 35 21.16 -5.58 0.61
C ARG A 35 20.14 -6.63 0.14
N ASP A 36 20.53 -7.44 -0.86
CA ASP A 36 19.78 -8.62 -1.25
C ASP A 36 19.86 -9.66 -0.12
N VAL A 37 18.74 -9.93 0.53
CA VAL A 37 18.63 -10.88 1.64
C VAL A 37 17.82 -12.13 1.28
N GLY A 38 17.64 -12.39 -0.02
CA GLY A 38 16.95 -13.58 -0.50
C GLY A 38 15.43 -13.47 -0.54
N LEU A 39 14.87 -12.26 -0.39
CA LEU A 39 13.44 -12.03 -0.55
C LEU A 39 13.06 -12.03 -2.03
N PHE A 40 11.78 -12.22 -2.34
CA PHE A 40 11.29 -12.21 -3.72
C PHE A 40 11.67 -10.92 -4.45
N PHE A 41 11.54 -9.78 -3.78
CA PHE A 41 11.95 -8.46 -4.30
C PHE A 41 13.36 -8.06 -3.84
N ARG A 42 14.17 -9.04 -3.45
CA ARG A 42 15.59 -8.98 -3.08
C ARG A 42 15.87 -8.32 -1.74
N SER A 43 15.54 -7.04 -1.59
CA SER A 43 15.86 -6.26 -0.39
C SER A 43 14.59 -5.81 0.35
N ILE A 44 14.77 -5.29 1.55
CA ILE A 44 13.70 -4.59 2.27
C ILE A 44 13.19 -3.43 1.42
N HIS A 45 14.10 -2.65 0.84
CA HIS A 45 13.75 -1.52 -0.04
C HIS A 45 12.90 -1.98 -1.24
N GLY A 46 13.27 -3.05 -1.92
CA GLY A 46 12.50 -3.61 -3.03
C GLY A 46 11.12 -4.09 -2.61
N THR A 47 11.02 -4.73 -1.45
CA THR A 47 9.75 -5.21 -0.90
C THR A 47 8.81 -4.07 -0.54
N LEU A 48 9.32 -3.00 0.08
CA LEU A 48 8.51 -1.81 0.40
C LEU A 48 8.05 -1.09 -0.88
N ASN A 49 8.89 -1.01 -1.91
CA ASN A 49 8.50 -0.47 -3.21
C ASN A 49 7.38 -1.31 -3.83
N HIS A 50 7.45 -2.64 -3.72
CA HIS A 50 6.37 -3.50 -4.19
C HIS A 50 5.04 -3.20 -3.47
N LEU A 51 5.07 -2.97 -2.16
CA LEU A 51 3.87 -2.59 -1.41
C LEU A 51 3.31 -1.25 -1.90
N LEU A 52 4.17 -0.27 -2.17
CA LEU A 52 3.73 1.02 -2.72
C LEU A 52 3.07 0.85 -4.08
N VAL A 53 3.68 0.09 -4.98
CA VAL A 53 3.14 -0.19 -6.31
C VAL A 53 1.82 -0.96 -6.20
N GLY A 54 1.81 -2.06 -5.48
CA GLY A 54 0.65 -2.96 -5.42
C GLY A 54 -0.54 -2.33 -4.71
N GLU A 55 -0.34 -1.81 -3.51
CA GLU A 55 -1.46 -1.30 -2.71
C GLU A 55 -1.93 0.08 -3.16
N HIS A 56 -1.00 1.00 -3.43
CA HIS A 56 -1.33 2.42 -3.56
C HIS A 56 -1.31 2.92 -5.00
N GLN A 57 -0.45 2.40 -5.86
CA GLN A 57 -0.42 2.81 -7.27
C GLN A 57 -1.32 1.96 -8.16
N LEU A 58 -1.61 0.72 -7.80
CA LEU A 58 -2.49 -0.16 -8.56
C LEU A 58 -3.87 -0.29 -7.91
N TRP A 59 -3.97 -0.99 -6.79
CA TRP A 59 -5.29 -1.33 -6.24
C TRP A 59 -6.07 -0.14 -5.73
N PHE A 60 -5.42 0.81 -5.04
CA PHE A 60 -6.11 2.02 -4.62
C PHE A 60 -6.68 2.79 -5.81
N VAL A 61 -5.89 2.95 -6.88
CA VAL A 61 -6.33 3.67 -8.10
C VAL A 61 -7.45 2.90 -8.80
N ARG A 62 -7.37 1.57 -8.87
CA ARG A 62 -8.45 0.75 -9.44
C ARG A 62 -9.77 0.95 -8.70
N PHE A 63 -9.73 0.96 -7.37
CA PHE A 63 -10.95 1.14 -6.56
C PHE A 63 -11.45 2.57 -6.57
N SER A 64 -10.58 3.56 -6.52
CA SER A 64 -10.98 4.98 -6.43
C SER A 64 -11.32 5.60 -7.77
N GLU A 65 -10.62 5.23 -8.84
CA GLU A 65 -10.73 5.89 -10.15
C GLU A 65 -11.25 4.98 -11.27
N GLY A 66 -11.32 3.68 -11.04
CA GLY A 66 -11.74 2.73 -12.06
C GLY A 66 -10.74 2.54 -13.20
N SER A 67 -9.48 2.91 -13.00
CA SER A 67 -8.41 2.74 -13.97
C SER A 67 -7.28 1.88 -13.41
N SER A 68 -6.49 1.29 -14.29
CA SER A 68 -5.35 0.47 -13.89
C SER A 68 -4.06 1.05 -14.51
N PRO A 69 -3.25 1.75 -13.71
CA PRO A 69 -1.96 2.25 -14.21
C PRO A 69 -1.06 1.12 -14.67
N ARG A 70 -0.26 1.40 -15.69
CA ARG A 70 0.75 0.44 -16.18
C ARG A 70 2.04 0.63 -15.39
N VAL A 71 2.19 -0.17 -14.34
CA VAL A 71 3.37 -0.14 -13.47
C VAL A 71 3.88 -1.56 -13.31
N ALA A 72 5.18 -1.78 -13.49
CA ALA A 72 5.78 -3.08 -13.21
C ALA A 72 5.72 -3.37 -11.71
N LEU A 73 5.38 -4.61 -11.34
CA LEU A 73 5.22 -4.99 -9.93
C LEU A 73 6.53 -4.92 -9.13
N ASP A 74 7.67 -5.00 -9.82
CA ASP A 74 9.01 -4.88 -9.22
C ASP A 74 9.64 -3.51 -9.44
N ALA A 75 8.85 -2.51 -9.87
CA ALA A 75 9.35 -1.17 -10.11
C ALA A 75 9.85 -0.52 -8.81
N GLU A 76 10.97 0.19 -8.91
CA GLU A 76 11.43 1.08 -7.86
C GLU A 76 10.72 2.43 -8.02
N ALA A 77 9.47 2.48 -7.54
CA ALA A 77 8.64 3.68 -7.68
C ALA A 77 9.17 4.86 -6.86
N GLU A 78 9.88 4.58 -5.76
CA GLU A 78 10.48 5.59 -4.91
C GLU A 78 11.88 5.16 -4.48
N PRO A 79 12.94 5.74 -5.06
CA PRO A 79 14.31 5.38 -4.69
C PRO A 79 14.76 5.93 -3.34
N ASP A 80 14.18 7.03 -2.86
CA ASP A 80 14.55 7.63 -1.58
C ASP A 80 13.84 6.92 -0.43
N ARG A 81 14.63 6.44 0.55
CA ARG A 81 14.13 5.67 1.68
C ARG A 81 13.14 6.45 2.55
N ALA A 82 13.45 7.71 2.87
CA ALA A 82 12.58 8.55 3.69
C ALA A 82 11.29 8.92 2.97
N ALA A 83 11.37 9.21 1.67
CA ALA A 83 10.20 9.49 0.85
C ALA A 83 9.31 8.25 0.70
N LEU A 84 9.91 7.06 0.57
CA LEU A 84 9.16 5.80 0.51
C LEU A 84 8.38 5.54 1.80
N ASP A 85 9.02 5.73 2.96
CA ASP A 85 8.36 5.63 4.26
C ASP A 85 7.15 6.57 4.33
N ALA A 86 7.34 7.83 3.98
CA ALA A 86 6.26 8.84 4.01
C ALA A 86 5.11 8.48 3.05
N ARG A 87 5.42 8.00 1.85
CA ARG A 87 4.42 7.62 0.86
C ARG A 87 3.61 6.40 1.30
N LEU A 88 4.24 5.41 1.93
CA LEU A 88 3.55 4.24 2.46
C LEU A 88 2.61 4.61 3.61
N ARG A 89 3.05 5.46 4.52
CA ARG A 89 2.20 5.95 5.63
C ARG A 89 1.00 6.73 5.11
N ALA A 90 1.24 7.66 4.18
CA ALA A 90 0.19 8.47 3.56
C ALA A 90 -0.80 7.59 2.76
N GLY A 91 -0.29 6.61 2.03
CA GLY A 91 -1.12 5.67 1.28
C GLY A 91 -2.03 4.85 2.17
N ALA A 92 -1.50 4.31 3.26
CA ALA A 92 -2.29 3.56 4.22
C ALA A 92 -3.39 4.42 4.85
N ALA A 93 -3.11 5.69 5.15
CA ALA A 93 -4.08 6.61 5.72
C ALA A 93 -5.24 6.96 4.77
N ARG A 94 -5.03 6.88 3.45
CA ARG A 94 -6.08 7.17 2.45
C ARG A 94 -7.16 6.11 2.35
N SER A 95 -6.89 4.89 2.81
CA SER A 95 -7.82 3.76 2.64
C SER A 95 -9.12 3.93 3.42
N GLU A 96 -9.06 4.48 4.63
CA GLU A 96 -10.25 4.69 5.45
C GLU A 96 -11.24 5.69 4.83
N PRO A 97 -10.81 6.90 4.41
CA PRO A 97 -11.71 7.83 3.72
C PRO A 97 -12.30 7.26 2.43
N LEU A 98 -11.54 6.48 1.67
CA LEU A 98 -12.05 5.81 0.48
C LEU A 98 -13.21 4.88 0.82
N ILE A 99 -13.06 4.04 1.85
CA ILE A 99 -14.07 3.09 2.27
C ILE A 99 -15.35 3.82 2.73
N GLU A 100 -15.20 4.88 3.51
CA GLU A 100 -16.34 5.68 3.99
C GLU A 100 -17.11 6.34 2.84
N GLY A 101 -16.41 6.70 1.76
CA GLY A 101 -17.01 7.35 0.61
C GLY A 101 -17.66 6.42 -0.40
N VAL A 102 -17.54 5.09 -0.25
CA VAL A 102 -18.10 4.12 -1.20
C VAL A 102 -19.57 3.86 -0.88
N ALA A 103 -20.45 4.05 -1.87
CA ALA A 103 -21.88 3.75 -1.72
C ALA A 103 -22.11 2.25 -1.48
N LEU A 104 -23.11 1.92 -0.66
CA LEU A 104 -23.43 0.54 -0.27
C LEU A 104 -23.60 -0.39 -1.47
N VAL A 105 -24.27 0.05 -2.51
CA VAL A 105 -24.52 -0.74 -3.72
C VAL A 105 -23.21 -1.18 -4.38
N ARG A 106 -22.15 -0.40 -4.23
CA ARG A 106 -20.85 -0.70 -4.82
C ARG A 106 -20.14 -1.86 -4.12
N TRP A 107 -20.41 -2.08 -2.85
CA TRP A 107 -19.84 -3.21 -2.09
C TRP A 107 -20.37 -4.57 -2.59
N GLU A 108 -21.54 -4.57 -3.23
CA GLU A 108 -22.17 -5.77 -3.78
C GLU A 108 -21.94 -5.93 -5.29
N GLY A 109 -21.30 -4.94 -5.92
CA GLY A 109 -21.07 -4.91 -7.35
C GLY A 109 -19.73 -5.50 -7.78
N THR A 110 -19.48 -5.40 -9.07
CA THR A 110 -18.22 -5.80 -9.71
C THR A 110 -17.33 -4.60 -9.91
N LEU A 111 -16.03 -4.77 -9.69
CA LEU A 111 -15.04 -3.74 -9.99
C LEU A 111 -14.61 -3.85 -11.47
N ASP A 112 -14.89 -2.81 -12.24
CA ASP A 112 -14.38 -2.66 -13.60
C ASP A 112 -13.22 -1.66 -13.59
N TYR A 113 -12.11 -2.02 -14.22
CA TYR A 113 -10.98 -1.13 -14.38
C TYR A 113 -10.24 -1.42 -15.70
N THR A 114 -9.63 -0.39 -16.22
CA THR A 114 -8.87 -0.46 -17.47
C THR A 114 -7.45 0.05 -17.31
#